data_ad4899c946ea12293302fa632ac90519
#
_entry.id   ad4899c946ea12293302fa632ac90519
#
_cell.length_a   1.000
_cell.length_b   1.000
_cell.length_c   1.000
_cell.angle_alpha   90.00
_cell.angle_beta   90.00
_cell.angle_gamma   90.00
#
_symmetry.space_group_name_H-M   'P 1'
#
loop_
_entity.id
_entity.type
_entity.pdbx_description
1 polymer ?
#
loop_
_entity_poly.entity_id
_entity_poly.type
_entity_poly.pdbx_seq_one_letter_code
_entity_poly.pdbx_strand_id
1 'polypeptide(L)'
;MIQFEHATAESSFLGGAEPEALTSEQVNTVLNQLTSTIEIYTLVSLYFTQVNRYLPLVGIDMSEFDKTLNAGLLSSEFSVSLPVSAVRLDQGKHAAFVRYIFDENLSPSQRRVLATLHQLFTRPLTHAMEFQRLRLMATKDPLTNLGNRNGFNEAAQRLINRHTRNGQSFGLLVVDLDNFKQVNDKHGHQQGDEVLITIASVLTDTIRGHEEAYRFGGDEFCCLLDVSCPRELSAIAGRIHDAMHAHPLLKAHHVTCSIGGSLLRENDSMGDLFDRADKALYEAKEDGKDTYQAA
;
A
#
# COMPACT_ATOMS: atom_id res chain seq x y z
N MET A 1 0.09 -8.65 5.38
CA MET A 1 -0.31 -8.84 6.80
C MET A 1 0.94 -8.69 7.64
N ILE A 2 1.22 -7.48 8.12
CA ILE A 2 2.37 -7.23 9.00
C ILE A 2 1.93 -7.66 10.39
N GLN A 3 2.37 -8.85 10.82
CA GLN A 3 2.28 -9.26 12.21
C GLN A 3 3.25 -8.38 13.00
N PHE A 4 2.71 -7.52 13.84
CA PHE A 4 3.49 -6.91 14.89
C PHE A 4 3.90 -8.02 15.86
N GLU A 5 5.22 -8.29 15.97
CA GLU A 5 5.78 -9.15 16.99
C GLU A 5 5.23 -8.73 18.35
N HIS A 6 4.78 -9.72 19.10
CA HIS A 6 4.31 -9.58 20.47
C HIS A 6 5.39 -8.90 21.32
N ALA A 7 5.38 -7.58 21.38
CA ALA A 7 5.90 -6.91 22.56
C ALA A 7 4.91 -7.25 23.68
N THR A 8 5.27 -8.18 24.51
CA THR A 8 4.66 -8.40 25.82
C THR A 8 4.81 -7.09 26.58
N ALA A 9 3.80 -6.22 26.48
CA ALA A 9 3.67 -5.07 27.31
C ALA A 9 3.35 -5.61 28.72
N GLU A 10 4.40 -5.80 29.53
CA GLU A 10 4.20 -5.79 30.98
C GLU A 10 3.46 -4.49 31.29
N SER A 11 2.28 -4.62 31.87
CA SER A 11 1.40 -3.52 32.24
C SER A 11 2.15 -2.62 33.24
N SER A 12 2.78 -1.59 32.72
CA SER A 12 3.37 -0.53 33.52
C SER A 12 2.35 0.57 33.82
N PHE A 13 1.15 0.17 34.26
CA PHE A 13 0.25 1.09 34.90
C PHE A 13 0.89 1.47 36.25
N LEU A 14 1.54 2.63 36.30
CA LEU A 14 2.05 3.20 37.54
C LEU A 14 0.84 3.56 38.40
N GLY A 15 0.54 2.71 39.41
CA GLY A 15 -0.50 2.91 40.40
C GLY A 15 -0.28 4.17 41.27
N GLY A 16 -0.42 5.34 40.68
CA GLY A 16 -0.53 6.63 41.31
C GLY A 16 -1.98 7.09 41.32
N ALA A 17 -2.37 8.03 42.16
CA ALA A 17 -3.72 8.60 42.23
C ALA A 17 -4.26 8.91 40.84
N GLU A 18 -5.49 8.43 40.52
CA GLU A 18 -6.13 8.62 39.20
C GLU A 18 -6.10 10.10 38.83
N PRO A 19 -5.48 10.47 37.68
CA PRO A 19 -5.46 11.87 37.29
C PRO A 19 -6.89 12.31 36.92
N GLU A 20 -7.41 13.32 37.58
CA GLU A 20 -8.73 13.91 37.25
C GLU A 20 -8.76 14.50 35.82
N ALA A 21 -7.61 14.95 35.31
CA ALA A 21 -7.40 15.48 33.97
C ALA A 21 -5.90 15.45 33.62
N LEU A 22 -5.59 15.53 32.32
CA LEU A 22 -4.21 15.71 31.84
C LEU A 22 -3.71 17.13 32.15
N THR A 23 -2.47 17.26 32.59
CA THR A 23 -1.82 18.56 32.75
C THR A 23 -1.51 19.18 31.38
N SER A 24 -1.30 20.49 31.33
CA SER A 24 -0.91 21.19 30.10
C SER A 24 0.40 20.67 29.51
N GLU A 25 1.34 20.22 30.33
CA GLU A 25 2.61 19.62 29.90
C GLU A 25 2.39 18.26 29.27
N GLN A 26 1.53 17.42 29.84
CA GLN A 26 1.16 16.11 29.29
C GLN A 26 0.42 16.26 27.96
N VAL A 27 -0.51 17.21 27.86
CA VAL A 27 -1.22 17.56 26.62
C VAL A 27 -0.23 17.97 25.52
N ASN A 28 0.71 18.85 25.83
CA ASN A 28 1.73 19.29 24.87
C ASN A 28 2.65 18.14 24.44
N THR A 29 3.04 17.27 25.37
CA THR A 29 3.87 16.10 25.07
C THR A 29 3.16 15.16 24.11
N VAL A 30 1.90 14.81 24.39
CA VAL A 30 1.08 13.94 23.51
C VAL A 30 0.92 14.61 22.14
N LEU A 31 0.56 15.88 22.08
CA LEU A 31 0.35 16.59 20.83
C LEU A 31 1.62 16.63 19.98
N ASN A 32 2.77 16.94 20.57
CA ASN A 32 4.07 16.95 19.86
C ASN A 32 4.41 15.58 19.27
N GLN A 33 4.13 14.50 19.99
CA GLN A 33 4.37 13.15 19.50
C GLN A 33 3.41 12.78 18.36
N LEU A 34 2.12 13.10 18.46
CA LEU A 34 1.15 12.82 17.43
C LEU A 34 1.37 13.65 16.15
N THR A 35 1.97 14.83 16.28
CA THR A 35 2.30 15.69 15.11
C THR A 35 3.69 15.42 14.54
N SER A 36 4.48 14.53 15.13
CA SER A 36 5.82 14.17 14.62
C SER A 36 5.80 13.28 13.38
N THR A 37 4.66 12.71 13.03
CA THR A 37 4.49 11.85 11.87
C THR A 37 3.19 12.18 11.13
N ILE A 38 3.20 11.94 9.82
CA ILE A 38 2.02 11.98 8.96
C ILE A 38 1.67 10.57 8.43
N GLU A 39 2.49 9.59 8.77
CA GLU A 39 2.30 8.21 8.36
C GLU A 39 1.28 7.55 9.31
N ILE A 40 0.16 7.06 8.75
CA ILE A 40 -1.03 6.69 9.51
C ILE A 40 -0.80 5.51 10.49
N TYR A 41 -0.05 4.48 10.07
CA TYR A 41 0.23 3.32 10.92
C TYR A 41 1.13 3.69 12.11
N THR A 42 2.15 4.51 11.85
CA THR A 42 3.03 5.05 12.89
C THR A 42 2.25 5.95 13.85
N LEU A 43 1.35 6.79 13.33
CA LEU A 43 0.49 7.65 14.13
C LEU A 43 -0.43 6.83 15.07
N VAL A 44 -1.09 5.79 14.56
CA VAL A 44 -1.96 4.91 15.36
C VAL A 44 -1.17 4.18 16.44
N SER A 45 0.03 3.68 16.12
CA SER A 45 0.92 3.03 17.08
C SER A 45 1.39 3.98 18.20
N LEU A 46 1.79 5.19 17.83
CA LEU A 46 2.15 6.25 18.81
C LEU A 46 0.95 6.60 19.68
N TYR A 47 -0.22 6.77 19.09
CA TYR A 47 -1.44 7.08 19.82
C TYR A 47 -1.83 5.96 20.79
N PHE A 48 -1.80 4.71 20.36
CA PHE A 48 -2.01 3.54 21.24
C PHE A 48 -1.09 3.59 22.45
N THR A 49 0.20 3.83 22.22
CA THR A 49 1.20 3.95 23.28
C THR A 49 0.90 5.10 24.25
N GLN A 50 0.44 6.26 23.73
CA GLN A 50 0.09 7.40 24.58
C GLN A 50 -1.16 7.12 25.42
N VAL A 51 -2.22 6.54 24.84
CA VAL A 51 -3.43 6.21 25.61
C VAL A 51 -3.12 5.20 26.70
N ASN A 52 -2.31 4.17 26.40
CA ASN A 52 -1.94 3.11 27.35
C ASN A 52 -1.08 3.61 28.56
N ARG A 53 -0.50 4.82 28.47
CA ARG A 53 0.18 5.44 29.61
C ARG A 53 -0.77 5.94 30.70
N TYR A 54 -1.98 6.28 30.32
CA TYR A 54 -2.95 6.95 31.20
C TYR A 54 -4.18 6.11 31.51
N LEU A 55 -4.47 5.11 30.68
CA LEU A 55 -5.69 4.32 30.74
C LEU A 55 -5.37 2.82 30.54
N PRO A 56 -6.14 1.91 31.13
CA PRO A 56 -5.96 0.46 30.99
C PRO A 56 -6.41 -0.03 29.60
N LEU A 57 -5.80 0.54 28.54
CA LEU A 57 -6.14 0.26 27.15
C LEU A 57 -5.49 -1.04 26.70
N VAL A 58 -6.27 -1.96 26.12
CA VAL A 58 -5.78 -3.22 25.53
C VAL A 58 -5.86 -3.23 24.01
N GLY A 59 -6.71 -2.40 23.41
CA GLY A 59 -6.83 -2.33 21.95
C GLY A 59 -7.51 -1.06 21.45
N ILE A 60 -7.22 -0.75 20.18
CA ILE A 60 -7.91 0.27 19.39
C ILE A 60 -8.35 -0.38 18.07
N ASP A 61 -9.63 -0.29 17.76
CA ASP A 61 -10.21 -0.73 16.50
C ASP A 61 -10.67 0.49 15.69
N MET A 62 -10.11 0.62 14.50
CA MET A 62 -10.39 1.67 13.53
C MET A 62 -10.78 1.07 12.16
N SER A 63 -11.33 -0.14 12.16
CA SER A 63 -11.70 -0.88 10.95
C SER A 63 -12.76 -0.18 10.08
N GLU A 64 -13.49 0.81 10.65
CA GLU A 64 -14.39 1.66 9.87
C GLU A 64 -13.64 2.64 8.96
N PHE A 65 -12.38 2.97 9.25
CA PHE A 65 -11.52 3.82 8.44
C PHE A 65 -10.75 2.98 7.41
N ASP A 66 -10.08 1.94 7.87
CA ASP A 66 -9.38 0.95 7.07
C ASP A 66 -9.34 -0.36 7.86
N LYS A 67 -9.67 -1.49 7.22
CA LYS A 67 -9.70 -2.83 7.84
C LYS A 67 -8.37 -3.25 8.48
N THR A 68 -7.28 -2.62 8.12
CA THR A 68 -5.93 -2.90 8.62
C THR A 68 -5.50 -1.97 9.75
N LEU A 69 -6.27 -0.91 10.04
CA LEU A 69 -5.97 0.08 11.10
C LEU A 69 -6.49 -0.38 12.45
N ASN A 70 -5.71 -1.22 13.12
CA ASN A 70 -5.97 -1.69 14.47
C ASN A 70 -4.67 -1.80 15.26
N ALA A 71 -4.76 -1.71 16.58
CA ALA A 71 -3.63 -1.92 17.49
C ALA A 71 -4.09 -2.69 18.74
N GLY A 72 -3.28 -3.62 19.24
CA GLY A 72 -3.55 -4.39 20.44
C GLY A 72 -4.61 -5.49 20.27
N LEU A 73 -5.25 -5.87 21.38
CA LEU A 73 -6.29 -6.90 21.44
C LEU A 73 -7.65 -6.29 21.16
N LEU A 74 -8.42 -6.90 20.25
CA LEU A 74 -9.74 -6.38 19.83
C LEU A 74 -10.93 -7.03 20.55
N SER A 75 -10.69 -7.91 21.52
CA SER A 75 -11.70 -8.64 22.26
C SER A 75 -11.67 -8.31 23.76
N SER A 76 -12.63 -7.58 24.23
CA SER A 76 -12.94 -7.35 25.66
C SER A 76 -14.41 -6.93 25.80
N GLU A 77 -14.99 -7.14 26.98
CA GLU A 77 -16.35 -6.72 27.32
C GLU A 77 -16.46 -5.19 27.51
N PHE A 78 -15.33 -4.52 27.78
CA PHE A 78 -15.30 -3.10 28.06
C PHE A 78 -14.81 -2.31 26.86
N SER A 79 -15.70 -1.58 26.21
CA SER A 79 -15.34 -0.72 25.08
C SER A 79 -16.06 0.62 25.10
N VAL A 80 -15.41 1.63 24.49
CA VAL A 80 -15.95 2.98 24.29
C VAL A 80 -15.74 3.36 22.83
N SER A 81 -16.79 3.77 22.12
CA SER A 81 -16.71 4.25 20.75
C SER A 81 -16.87 5.77 20.73
N LEU A 82 -15.91 6.48 20.13
CA LEU A 82 -15.92 7.93 19.99
C LEU A 82 -15.88 8.33 18.52
N PRO A 83 -16.71 9.31 18.09
CA PRO A 83 -16.83 9.69 16.69
C PRO A 83 -15.70 10.60 16.25
N VAL A 84 -15.24 10.40 15.00
CA VAL A 84 -14.35 11.33 14.29
C VAL A 84 -15.15 12.03 13.19
N SER A 85 -15.47 13.30 13.41
CA SER A 85 -16.48 14.03 12.63
C SER A 85 -16.00 14.65 11.30
N ALA A 86 -14.72 14.55 10.95
CA ALA A 86 -14.14 15.30 9.82
C ALA A 86 -13.58 14.44 8.69
N VAL A 87 -13.86 13.15 8.66
CA VAL A 87 -13.29 12.23 7.68
C VAL A 87 -14.24 12.01 6.52
N ARG A 88 -13.81 12.38 5.29
CA ARG A 88 -14.48 11.93 4.06
C ARG A 88 -14.08 10.48 3.81
N LEU A 89 -14.96 9.56 4.12
CA LEU A 89 -14.84 8.16 3.72
C LEU A 89 -15.41 7.99 2.31
N ASP A 90 -14.84 7.08 1.53
CA ASP A 90 -15.24 6.81 0.12
C ASP A 90 -16.70 6.41 -0.07
N GLN A 91 -17.44 6.15 1.02
CA GLN A 91 -18.86 5.77 0.99
C GLN A 91 -19.83 6.87 1.44
N GLY A 92 -19.43 8.13 1.47
CA GLY A 92 -20.31 9.25 1.85
C GLY A 92 -20.68 9.30 3.33
N LYS A 93 -20.09 8.52 4.21
CA LYS A 93 -20.25 8.62 5.66
C LYS A 93 -19.57 9.87 6.19
N HIS A 94 -20.29 10.68 6.95
CA HIS A 94 -19.76 11.92 7.53
C HIS A 94 -19.08 11.74 8.89
N ALA A 95 -19.22 10.56 9.52
CA ALA A 95 -18.57 10.21 10.77
C ALA A 95 -18.21 8.72 10.79
N ALA A 96 -17.01 8.41 11.29
CA ALA A 96 -16.58 7.06 11.63
C ALA A 96 -16.18 7.02 13.10
N PHE A 97 -16.12 5.84 13.69
CA PHE A 97 -15.86 5.69 15.11
C PHE A 97 -14.50 5.03 15.34
N VAL A 98 -13.79 5.54 16.35
CA VAL A 98 -12.66 4.85 16.97
C VAL A 98 -13.19 4.08 18.16
N ARG A 99 -13.06 2.77 18.18
CA ARG A 99 -13.45 1.91 19.29
C ARG A 99 -12.23 1.60 20.16
N TYR A 100 -12.27 2.05 21.38
CA TYR A 100 -11.27 1.80 22.42
C TYR A 100 -11.67 0.61 23.25
N ILE A 101 -10.78 -0.31 23.49
CA ILE A 101 -11.00 -1.58 24.16
C ILE A 101 -10.14 -1.59 25.41
N PHE A 102 -10.76 -1.85 26.56
CA PHE A 102 -10.14 -1.76 27.89
C PHE A 102 -10.16 -3.10 28.62
N ASP A 103 -9.27 -3.26 29.57
CA ASP A 103 -9.21 -4.41 30.46
C ASP A 103 -10.30 -4.33 31.54
N GLU A 104 -10.71 -3.14 31.92
CA GLU A 104 -11.72 -2.86 32.95
C GLU A 104 -12.65 -1.71 32.55
N ASN A 105 -13.73 -1.52 33.32
CA ASN A 105 -14.65 -0.42 33.08
C ASN A 105 -14.01 0.91 33.55
N LEU A 106 -14.03 1.92 32.66
CA LEU A 106 -13.45 3.23 32.97
C LEU A 106 -14.28 4.01 34.00
N SER A 107 -13.57 4.60 34.98
CA SER A 107 -14.12 5.59 35.90
C SER A 107 -14.55 6.88 35.17
N PRO A 108 -15.35 7.76 35.76
CA PRO A 108 -15.72 9.05 35.17
C PRO A 108 -14.53 9.95 34.88
N SER A 109 -13.45 9.90 35.71
CA SER A 109 -12.20 10.64 35.48
C SER A 109 -11.43 10.10 34.28
N GLN A 110 -11.28 8.78 34.19
CA GLN A 110 -10.65 8.12 33.06
C GLN A 110 -11.39 8.37 31.74
N ARG A 111 -12.73 8.42 31.74
CA ARG A 111 -13.51 8.81 30.54
C ARG A 111 -13.24 10.24 30.10
N ARG A 112 -13.02 11.18 31.01
CA ARG A 112 -12.60 12.57 30.67
C ARG A 112 -11.21 12.60 30.05
N VAL A 113 -10.26 11.85 30.62
CA VAL A 113 -8.90 11.69 30.04
C VAL A 113 -8.98 11.10 28.63
N LEU A 114 -9.76 10.03 28.42
CA LEU A 114 -9.97 9.45 27.10
C LEU A 114 -10.54 10.47 26.12
N ALA A 115 -11.55 11.24 26.50
CA ALA A 115 -12.15 12.25 25.63
C ALA A 115 -11.12 13.32 25.22
N THR A 116 -10.25 13.75 26.16
CA THR A 116 -9.17 14.69 25.85
C THR A 116 -8.16 14.09 24.88
N LEU A 117 -7.69 12.85 25.13
CA LEU A 117 -6.74 12.17 24.24
C LEU A 117 -7.35 11.93 22.84
N HIS A 118 -8.60 11.53 22.78
CA HIS A 118 -9.33 11.39 21.52
C HIS A 118 -9.39 12.71 20.73
N GLN A 119 -9.71 13.81 21.41
CA GLN A 119 -9.74 15.13 20.78
C GLN A 119 -8.38 15.56 20.24
N LEU A 120 -7.28 15.27 20.94
CA LEU A 120 -5.92 15.53 20.48
C LEU A 120 -5.55 14.68 19.25
N PHE A 121 -6.10 13.47 19.14
CA PHE A 121 -5.81 12.53 18.06
C PHE A 121 -6.58 12.83 16.75
N THR A 122 -7.81 13.34 16.85
CA THR A 122 -8.71 13.47 15.69
C THR A 122 -8.12 14.32 14.57
N ARG A 123 -7.46 15.42 14.88
CA ARG A 123 -6.87 16.32 13.88
C ARG A 123 -5.63 15.72 13.20
N PRO A 124 -4.62 15.18 13.91
CA PRO A 124 -3.53 14.43 13.31
C PRO A 124 -4.01 13.26 12.45
N LEU A 125 -5.01 12.49 12.92
CA LEU A 125 -5.60 11.40 12.17
C LEU A 125 -6.21 11.88 10.83
N THR A 126 -7.02 12.93 10.87
CA THR A 126 -7.64 13.48 9.66
C THR A 126 -6.59 13.94 8.65
N HIS A 127 -5.52 14.59 9.11
CA HIS A 127 -4.42 15.01 8.24
C HIS A 127 -3.66 13.82 7.65
N ALA A 128 -3.36 12.80 8.45
CA ALA A 128 -2.69 11.58 7.98
C ALA A 128 -3.53 10.84 6.92
N MET A 129 -4.84 10.72 7.13
CA MET A 129 -5.75 10.09 6.18
C MET A 129 -5.86 10.89 4.87
N GLU A 130 -5.98 12.22 4.94
CA GLU A 130 -6.03 13.04 3.73
C GLU A 130 -4.70 13.00 2.97
N PHE A 131 -3.57 13.01 3.67
CA PHE A 131 -2.25 12.83 3.06
C PHE A 131 -2.13 11.47 2.36
N GLN A 132 -2.55 10.39 3.01
CA GLN A 132 -2.55 9.04 2.41
C GLN A 132 -3.44 8.99 1.17
N ARG A 133 -4.64 9.59 1.23
CA ARG A 133 -5.54 9.69 0.08
C ARG A 133 -4.91 10.43 -1.08
N LEU A 134 -4.34 11.62 -0.83
CA LEU A 134 -3.65 12.41 -1.86
C LEU A 134 -2.47 11.64 -2.46
N ARG A 135 -1.72 10.93 -1.62
CA ARG A 135 -0.62 10.09 -2.07
C ARG A 135 -1.11 8.94 -2.97
N LEU A 136 -2.19 8.26 -2.59
CA LEU A 136 -2.79 7.21 -3.42
C LEU A 136 -3.26 7.77 -4.77
N MET A 137 -3.92 8.93 -4.78
CA MET A 137 -4.33 9.59 -6.02
C MET A 137 -3.14 9.99 -6.90
N ALA A 138 -2.01 10.37 -6.29
CA ALA A 138 -0.79 10.73 -7.01
C ALA A 138 0.01 9.53 -7.51
N THR A 139 -0.11 8.35 -6.89
CA THR A 139 0.74 7.17 -7.14
C THR A 139 0.01 5.95 -7.70
N LYS A 140 -1.32 6.00 -7.82
CA LYS A 140 -2.15 4.91 -8.37
C LYS A 140 -2.77 5.31 -9.72
N ASP A 141 -2.98 4.32 -10.58
CA ASP A 141 -3.79 4.45 -11.80
C ASP A 141 -5.27 4.25 -11.44
N PRO A 142 -6.17 5.21 -11.76
CA PRO A 142 -7.57 5.14 -11.33
C PRO A 142 -8.39 4.05 -12.03
N LEU A 143 -7.97 3.58 -13.21
CA LEU A 143 -8.67 2.53 -13.94
C LEU A 143 -8.30 1.14 -13.42
N THR A 144 -7.01 0.87 -13.29
CA THR A 144 -6.49 -0.47 -13.00
C THR A 144 -6.16 -0.69 -11.52
N ASN A 145 -6.11 0.38 -10.72
CA ASN A 145 -5.64 0.39 -9.32
C ASN A 145 -4.19 -0.09 -9.12
N LEU A 146 -3.44 -0.34 -10.19
CA LEU A 146 -2.00 -0.54 -10.11
C LEU A 146 -1.27 0.75 -9.70
N GLY A 147 0.01 0.67 -9.38
CA GLY A 147 0.83 1.88 -9.33
C GLY A 147 0.83 2.58 -10.70
N ASN A 148 0.85 3.90 -10.70
CA ASN A 148 1.09 4.69 -11.90
C ASN A 148 2.61 4.97 -12.07
N ARG A 149 2.99 5.75 -13.08
CA ARG A 149 4.39 6.12 -13.34
C ARG A 149 5.07 6.78 -12.15
N ASN A 150 4.35 7.62 -11.38
CA ASN A 150 4.92 8.22 -10.17
C ASN A 150 5.14 7.18 -9.06
N GLY A 151 4.18 6.27 -8.87
CA GLY A 151 4.30 5.14 -7.94
C GLY A 151 5.49 4.25 -8.30
N PHE A 152 5.69 3.96 -9.59
CA PHE A 152 6.86 3.25 -10.09
C PHE A 152 8.16 3.96 -9.72
N ASN A 153 8.27 5.27 -9.97
CA ASN A 153 9.49 6.04 -9.67
C ASN A 153 9.82 6.02 -8.17
N GLU A 154 8.82 6.16 -7.29
CA GLU A 154 9.02 6.06 -5.84
C GLU A 154 9.52 4.66 -5.41
N ALA A 155 8.91 3.59 -5.95
CA ALA A 155 9.31 2.22 -5.64
C ALA A 155 10.69 1.89 -6.17
N ALA A 156 10.99 2.28 -7.39
CA ALA A 156 12.30 2.12 -8.01
C ALA A 156 13.41 2.78 -7.19
N GLN A 157 13.19 4.00 -6.70
CA GLN A 157 14.15 4.68 -5.84
C GLN A 157 14.38 3.95 -4.51
N ARG A 158 13.30 3.37 -3.92
CA ARG A 158 13.43 2.54 -2.70
C ARG A 158 14.28 1.30 -2.96
N LEU A 159 14.08 0.63 -4.11
CA LEU A 159 14.83 -0.58 -4.48
C LEU A 159 16.30 -0.28 -4.76
N ILE A 160 16.62 0.78 -5.49
CA ILE A 160 18.00 1.25 -5.71
C ILE A 160 18.69 1.52 -4.37
N ASN A 161 18.03 2.25 -3.46
CA ASN A 161 18.59 2.53 -2.14
C ASN A 161 18.79 1.26 -1.30
N ARG A 162 17.94 0.24 -1.47
CA ARG A 162 18.09 -1.07 -0.83
C ARG A 162 19.27 -1.84 -1.42
N HIS A 163 19.40 -1.86 -2.74
CA HIS A 163 20.53 -2.46 -3.44
C HIS A 163 21.85 -1.86 -2.96
N THR A 164 21.96 -0.53 -2.93
CA THR A 164 23.18 0.19 -2.50
C THR A 164 23.58 -0.16 -1.06
N ARG A 165 22.60 -0.40 -0.16
CA ARG A 165 22.89 -0.71 1.26
C ARG A 165 23.19 -2.18 1.51
N ASN A 166 22.47 -3.08 0.85
CA ASN A 166 22.42 -4.52 1.22
C ASN A 166 22.89 -5.42 0.07
N GLY A 167 23.21 -4.89 -1.11
CA GLY A 167 23.54 -5.68 -2.30
C GLY A 167 22.38 -6.49 -2.88
N GLN A 168 21.13 -6.24 -2.43
CA GLN A 168 19.96 -6.99 -2.88
C GLN A 168 19.64 -6.64 -4.33
N SER A 169 19.70 -7.62 -5.24
CA SER A 169 19.35 -7.44 -6.64
C SER A 169 17.84 -7.40 -6.84
N PHE A 170 17.40 -6.83 -7.97
CA PHE A 170 16.02 -6.88 -8.42
C PHE A 170 15.97 -6.82 -9.95
N GLY A 171 14.82 -7.20 -10.51
CA GLY A 171 14.57 -7.17 -11.94
C GLY A 171 13.41 -6.26 -12.32
N LEU A 172 13.41 -5.85 -13.57
CA LEU A 172 12.35 -5.09 -14.22
C LEU A 172 11.81 -5.88 -15.41
N LEU A 173 10.49 -6.01 -15.50
CA LEU A 173 9.80 -6.33 -16.74
C LEU A 173 9.07 -5.08 -17.25
N VAL A 174 9.22 -4.80 -18.53
CA VAL A 174 8.39 -3.84 -19.29
C VAL A 174 7.48 -4.65 -20.20
N VAL A 175 6.18 -4.45 -20.07
CA VAL A 175 5.13 -5.22 -20.74
C VAL A 175 4.29 -4.27 -21.58
N ASP A 176 4.08 -4.59 -22.84
CA ASP A 176 3.25 -3.80 -23.76
C ASP A 176 2.22 -4.72 -24.44
N LEU A 177 0.98 -4.25 -24.51
CA LEU A 177 -0.12 -5.03 -25.07
C LEU A 177 -0.09 -5.00 -26.60
N ASP A 178 0.04 -6.17 -27.18
CA ASP A 178 0.00 -6.29 -28.63
C ASP A 178 -1.40 -6.03 -29.18
N ASN A 179 -1.46 -5.19 -30.20
CA ASN A 179 -2.69 -4.89 -30.94
C ASN A 179 -3.83 -4.25 -30.11
N PHE A 180 -3.55 -3.70 -28.92
CA PHE A 180 -4.55 -3.10 -28.03
C PHE A 180 -5.38 -2.01 -28.73
N LYS A 181 -4.76 -1.19 -29.60
CA LYS A 181 -5.46 -0.20 -30.40
C LYS A 181 -6.59 -0.81 -31.25
N GLN A 182 -6.40 -2.01 -31.80
CA GLN A 182 -7.43 -2.68 -32.59
C GLN A 182 -8.66 -3.06 -31.75
N VAL A 183 -8.48 -3.38 -30.47
CA VAL A 183 -9.60 -3.62 -29.55
C VAL A 183 -10.43 -2.35 -29.38
N ASN A 184 -9.78 -1.22 -29.13
CA ASN A 184 -10.47 0.08 -29.02
C ASN A 184 -11.19 0.46 -30.30
N ASP A 185 -10.51 0.32 -31.45
CA ASP A 185 -11.07 0.70 -32.76
C ASP A 185 -12.27 -0.17 -33.15
N LYS A 186 -12.27 -1.46 -32.77
CA LYS A 186 -13.32 -2.44 -33.13
C LYS A 186 -14.46 -2.53 -32.11
N HIS A 187 -14.16 -2.42 -30.82
CA HIS A 187 -15.08 -2.70 -29.72
C HIS A 187 -15.36 -1.51 -28.81
N GLY A 188 -14.67 -0.38 -29.04
CA GLY A 188 -14.82 0.85 -28.28
C GLY A 188 -13.96 0.88 -27.00
N HIS A 189 -13.81 2.08 -26.44
CA HIS A 189 -12.94 2.31 -25.27
C HIS A 189 -13.37 1.56 -24.02
N GLN A 190 -14.67 1.33 -23.82
CA GLN A 190 -15.15 0.57 -22.66
C GLN A 190 -14.61 -0.86 -22.66
N GLN A 191 -14.55 -1.51 -23.82
CA GLN A 191 -13.97 -2.85 -23.94
C GLN A 191 -12.45 -2.81 -23.74
N GLY A 192 -11.79 -1.76 -24.23
CA GLY A 192 -10.38 -1.53 -23.96
C GLY A 192 -10.09 -1.36 -22.45
N ASP A 193 -10.93 -0.63 -21.73
CA ASP A 193 -10.84 -0.48 -20.28
C ASP A 193 -10.98 -1.83 -19.55
N GLU A 194 -11.93 -2.67 -19.96
CA GLU A 194 -12.09 -4.03 -19.41
C GLU A 194 -10.84 -4.91 -19.66
N VAL A 195 -10.23 -4.80 -20.84
CA VAL A 195 -8.97 -5.47 -21.15
C VAL A 195 -7.86 -4.99 -20.23
N LEU A 196 -7.70 -3.67 -20.03
CA LEU A 196 -6.68 -3.10 -19.16
C LEU A 196 -6.85 -3.53 -17.69
N ILE A 197 -8.09 -3.55 -17.19
CA ILE A 197 -8.40 -4.05 -15.84
C ILE A 197 -8.06 -5.53 -15.72
N THR A 198 -8.37 -6.31 -16.74
CA THR A 198 -8.06 -7.75 -16.79
C THR A 198 -6.56 -7.99 -16.74
N ILE A 199 -5.78 -7.28 -17.55
CA ILE A 199 -4.31 -7.35 -17.53
C ILE A 199 -3.75 -7.01 -16.16
N ALA A 200 -4.26 -5.96 -15.54
CA ALA A 200 -3.84 -5.55 -14.19
C ALA A 200 -4.08 -6.67 -13.15
N SER A 201 -5.22 -7.37 -13.23
CA SER A 201 -5.51 -8.54 -12.40
C SER A 201 -4.53 -9.68 -12.68
N VAL A 202 -4.32 -10.03 -13.96
CA VAL A 202 -3.38 -11.09 -14.37
C VAL A 202 -1.98 -10.81 -13.84
N LEU A 203 -1.47 -9.58 -13.98
CA LEU A 203 -0.15 -9.21 -13.46
C LEU A 203 -0.09 -9.35 -11.94
N THR A 204 -1.09 -8.83 -11.22
CA THR A 204 -1.16 -8.87 -9.75
C THR A 204 -1.22 -10.30 -9.22
N ASP A 205 -1.99 -11.19 -9.87
CA ASP A 205 -2.17 -12.58 -9.46
C ASP A 205 -0.94 -13.45 -9.80
N THR A 206 -0.13 -13.02 -10.79
CA THR A 206 1.03 -13.79 -11.27
C THR A 206 2.30 -13.48 -10.50
N ILE A 207 2.47 -12.24 -10.04
CA ILE A 207 3.63 -11.82 -9.24
C ILE A 207 3.41 -12.11 -7.75
N ARG A 208 4.46 -12.12 -6.95
CA ARG A 208 4.37 -12.39 -5.49
C ARG A 208 3.92 -11.15 -4.73
N GLY A 209 3.36 -11.32 -3.53
CA GLY A 209 2.75 -10.24 -2.74
C GLY A 209 3.68 -9.10 -2.29
N HIS A 210 4.99 -9.22 -2.46
CA HIS A 210 5.98 -8.16 -2.20
C HIS A 210 6.55 -7.54 -3.49
N GLU A 211 6.16 -8.07 -4.64
CA GLU A 211 6.47 -7.55 -5.97
C GLU A 211 5.34 -6.62 -6.43
N GLU A 212 5.65 -5.62 -7.22
CA GLU A 212 4.69 -4.58 -7.55
C GLU A 212 4.56 -4.41 -9.07
N ALA A 213 3.32 -4.33 -9.54
CA ALA A 213 2.98 -3.99 -10.92
C ALA A 213 2.48 -2.55 -11.03
N TYR A 214 2.77 -1.94 -12.19
CA TYR A 214 2.48 -0.54 -12.49
C TYR A 214 1.92 -0.41 -13.89
N ARG A 215 0.97 0.51 -14.07
CA ARG A 215 0.58 0.98 -15.40
C ARG A 215 1.40 2.22 -15.74
N PHE A 216 2.29 2.09 -16.70
CA PHE A 216 3.29 3.12 -17.02
C PHE A 216 2.81 4.09 -18.11
N GLY A 217 2.01 3.60 -19.05
CA GLY A 217 1.41 4.32 -20.16
C GLY A 217 -0.02 3.84 -20.45
N GLY A 218 -0.53 4.11 -21.65
CA GLY A 218 -1.86 3.69 -22.09
C GLY A 218 -2.08 2.17 -21.99
N ASP A 219 -1.22 1.42 -22.68
CA ASP A 219 -1.18 -0.03 -22.80
C ASP A 219 0.16 -0.63 -22.32
N GLU A 220 0.99 0.19 -21.66
CA GLU A 220 2.29 -0.18 -21.14
C GLU A 220 2.24 -0.43 -19.63
N PHE A 221 2.83 -1.53 -19.19
CA PHE A 221 2.94 -1.93 -17.78
C PHE A 221 4.38 -2.23 -17.41
N CYS A 222 4.70 -2.07 -16.13
CA CYS A 222 6.01 -2.42 -15.58
C CYS A 222 5.82 -3.29 -14.34
N CYS A 223 6.73 -4.26 -14.11
CA CYS A 223 6.79 -5.03 -12.88
C CYS A 223 8.18 -4.90 -12.26
N LEU A 224 8.24 -4.49 -10.99
CA LEU A 224 9.45 -4.51 -10.17
C LEU A 224 9.45 -5.80 -9.34
N LEU A 225 10.47 -6.64 -9.55
CA LEU A 225 10.51 -8.01 -9.09
C LEU A 225 11.72 -8.27 -8.20
N ASP A 226 11.52 -8.95 -7.08
CA ASP A 226 12.59 -9.37 -6.16
C ASP A 226 13.23 -10.67 -6.69
N VAL A 227 14.08 -10.53 -7.70
CA VAL A 227 14.76 -11.62 -8.40
C VAL A 227 16.25 -11.34 -8.51
N SER A 228 17.05 -12.40 -8.52
CA SER A 228 18.51 -12.30 -8.52
C SER A 228 19.18 -12.91 -9.76
N CYS A 229 18.42 -13.61 -10.62
CA CYS A 229 19.00 -14.22 -11.79
C CYS A 229 18.05 -14.18 -13.03
N PRO A 230 18.59 -14.25 -14.25
CA PRO A 230 17.81 -14.20 -15.48
C PRO A 230 16.76 -15.30 -15.58
N ARG A 231 17.02 -16.48 -14.99
CA ARG A 231 16.10 -17.62 -15.00
C ARG A 231 14.82 -17.34 -14.22
N GLU A 232 14.92 -16.65 -13.08
CA GLU A 232 13.76 -16.26 -12.28
C GLU A 232 12.91 -15.23 -13.03
N LEU A 233 13.56 -14.24 -13.65
CA LEU A 233 12.90 -13.21 -14.44
C LEU A 233 12.14 -13.82 -15.63
N SER A 234 12.79 -14.71 -16.38
CA SER A 234 12.18 -15.45 -17.50
C SER A 234 11.01 -16.33 -17.05
N ALA A 235 11.12 -16.99 -15.89
CA ALA A 235 10.05 -17.81 -15.34
C ALA A 235 8.80 -16.97 -14.98
N ILE A 236 8.99 -15.75 -14.46
CA ILE A 236 7.87 -14.84 -14.19
C ILE A 236 7.24 -14.35 -15.49
N ALA A 237 8.04 -13.95 -16.48
CA ALA A 237 7.55 -13.55 -17.80
C ALA A 237 6.74 -14.67 -18.46
N GLY A 238 7.23 -15.93 -18.40
CA GLY A 238 6.50 -17.09 -18.90
C GLY A 238 5.13 -17.29 -18.21
N ARG A 239 5.08 -17.17 -16.88
CA ARG A 239 3.81 -17.26 -16.14
C ARG A 239 2.82 -16.15 -16.53
N ILE A 240 3.31 -14.94 -16.78
CA ILE A 240 2.46 -13.84 -17.27
C ILE A 240 1.87 -14.19 -18.63
N HIS A 241 2.67 -14.65 -19.61
CA HIS A 241 2.20 -15.10 -20.91
C HIS A 241 1.16 -16.22 -20.78
N ASP A 242 1.45 -17.28 -20.01
CA ASP A 242 0.54 -18.41 -19.82
C ASP A 242 -0.80 -17.95 -19.24
N ALA A 243 -0.77 -17.06 -18.23
CA ALA A 243 -1.97 -16.53 -17.61
C ALA A 243 -2.78 -15.65 -18.57
N MET A 244 -2.13 -14.83 -19.40
CA MET A 244 -2.79 -14.03 -20.41
C MET A 244 -3.45 -14.92 -21.49
N HIS A 245 -2.75 -15.90 -22.01
CA HIS A 245 -3.29 -16.85 -23.00
C HIS A 245 -4.44 -17.70 -22.45
N ALA A 246 -4.43 -18.00 -21.15
CA ALA A 246 -5.49 -18.76 -20.50
C ALA A 246 -6.74 -17.91 -20.23
N HIS A 247 -6.62 -16.56 -20.17
CA HIS A 247 -7.73 -15.70 -19.76
C HIS A 247 -8.79 -15.57 -20.88
N PRO A 248 -10.08 -15.91 -20.62
CA PRO A 248 -11.11 -15.98 -21.66
C PRO A 248 -11.32 -14.68 -22.44
N LEU A 249 -11.32 -13.52 -21.73
CA LEU A 249 -11.52 -12.21 -22.35
C LEU A 249 -10.36 -11.86 -23.30
N LEU A 250 -9.11 -12.04 -22.87
CA LEU A 250 -7.93 -11.71 -23.65
C LEU A 250 -7.86 -12.60 -24.91
N LYS A 251 -8.16 -13.88 -24.76
CA LYS A 251 -8.25 -14.84 -25.87
C LYS A 251 -9.35 -14.46 -26.88
N ALA A 252 -10.53 -14.05 -26.40
CA ALA A 252 -11.64 -13.65 -27.26
C ALA A 252 -11.31 -12.41 -28.12
N HIS A 253 -10.49 -11.51 -27.62
CA HIS A 253 -10.06 -10.29 -28.30
C HIS A 253 -8.68 -10.41 -28.98
N HIS A 254 -8.05 -11.60 -28.95
CA HIS A 254 -6.70 -11.84 -29.48
C HIS A 254 -5.65 -10.87 -28.94
N VAL A 255 -5.77 -10.50 -27.64
CA VAL A 255 -4.80 -9.66 -26.94
C VAL A 255 -3.69 -10.53 -26.38
N THR A 256 -2.46 -10.24 -26.81
CA THR A 256 -1.22 -10.81 -26.28
C THR A 256 -0.35 -9.70 -25.69
N CYS A 257 0.83 -10.02 -25.21
CA CYS A 257 1.81 -9.02 -24.80
C CYS A 257 3.22 -9.36 -25.25
N SER A 258 3.98 -8.33 -25.54
CA SER A 258 5.43 -8.39 -25.69
C SER A 258 6.06 -7.97 -24.37
N ILE A 259 7.10 -8.67 -23.93
CA ILE A 259 7.76 -8.42 -22.64
C ILE A 259 9.27 -8.27 -22.84
N GLY A 260 9.81 -7.17 -22.33
CA GLY A 260 11.26 -6.97 -22.22
C GLY A 260 11.68 -7.05 -20.74
N GLY A 261 12.76 -7.78 -20.47
CA GLY A 261 13.25 -7.94 -19.10
C GLY A 261 14.71 -7.57 -18.93
N SER A 262 15.04 -6.97 -17.78
CA SER A 262 16.42 -6.66 -17.39
C SER A 262 16.61 -6.85 -15.89
N LEU A 263 17.82 -7.29 -15.50
CA LEU A 263 18.27 -7.32 -14.11
C LEU A 263 19.12 -6.09 -13.79
N LEU A 264 19.02 -5.61 -12.56
CA LEU A 264 19.91 -4.57 -12.06
C LEU A 264 21.37 -5.08 -12.07
N ARG A 265 22.29 -4.30 -12.63
CA ARG A 265 23.73 -4.55 -12.62
C ARG A 265 24.41 -3.64 -11.62
N GLU A 266 25.63 -3.97 -11.27
CA GLU A 266 26.44 -3.12 -10.39
C GLU A 266 26.65 -1.73 -11.04
N ASN A 267 26.44 -0.68 -10.26
CA ASN A 267 26.50 0.73 -10.67
C ASN A 267 25.41 1.21 -11.66
N ASP A 268 24.38 0.41 -11.93
CA ASP A 268 23.25 0.89 -12.72
C ASP A 268 22.48 2.00 -12.01
N SER A 269 22.05 2.98 -12.77
CA SER A 269 20.90 3.80 -12.43
C SER A 269 19.60 3.08 -12.82
N MET A 270 18.45 3.58 -12.32
CA MET A 270 17.13 3.08 -12.77
C MET A 270 16.92 3.32 -14.27
N GLY A 271 17.48 4.40 -14.82
CA GLY A 271 17.46 4.68 -16.27
C GLY A 271 18.17 3.59 -17.07
N ASP A 272 19.38 3.21 -16.66
CA ASP A 272 20.14 2.16 -17.35
C ASP A 272 19.40 0.81 -17.34
N LEU A 273 18.76 0.45 -16.22
CA LEU A 273 17.95 -0.76 -16.11
C LEU A 273 16.73 -0.69 -17.05
N PHE A 274 16.03 0.45 -17.05
CA PHE A 274 14.86 0.68 -17.88
C PHE A 274 15.19 0.64 -19.36
N ASP A 275 16.22 1.35 -19.79
CA ASP A 275 16.64 1.42 -21.20
C ASP A 275 16.98 0.03 -21.75
N ARG A 276 17.58 -0.85 -20.93
CA ARG A 276 17.86 -2.24 -21.35
C ARG A 276 16.59 -3.05 -21.46
N ALA A 277 15.66 -2.93 -20.51
CA ALA A 277 14.37 -3.66 -20.57
C ALA A 277 13.53 -3.18 -21.76
N ASP A 278 13.50 -1.88 -22.03
CA ASP A 278 12.77 -1.29 -23.15
C ASP A 278 13.37 -1.74 -24.51
N LYS A 279 14.69 -1.80 -24.62
CA LYS A 279 15.35 -2.34 -25.81
C LYS A 279 14.97 -3.82 -26.03
N ALA A 280 14.96 -4.63 -24.98
CA ALA A 280 14.54 -6.02 -25.07
C ALA A 280 13.05 -6.14 -25.45
N LEU A 281 12.17 -5.24 -24.96
CA LEU A 281 10.79 -5.17 -25.40
C LEU A 281 10.67 -4.85 -26.88
N TYR A 282 11.47 -3.91 -27.39
CA TYR A 282 11.50 -3.59 -28.81
C TYR A 282 11.90 -4.82 -29.65
N GLU A 283 12.94 -5.55 -29.22
CA GLU A 283 13.34 -6.82 -29.87
C GLU A 283 12.22 -7.85 -29.85
N ALA A 284 11.48 -7.99 -28.73
CA ALA A 284 10.32 -8.89 -28.65
C ALA A 284 9.21 -8.51 -29.65
N LYS A 285 8.95 -7.21 -29.85
CA LYS A 285 7.98 -6.75 -30.86
C LYS A 285 8.44 -7.00 -32.29
N GLU A 286 9.73 -6.89 -32.59
CA GLU A 286 10.31 -7.18 -33.91
C GLU A 286 10.31 -8.68 -34.21
N ASP A 287 10.55 -9.54 -33.21
CA ASP A 287 10.55 -11.01 -33.35
C ASP A 287 9.15 -11.62 -33.54
N GLY A 288 8.13 -10.80 -33.76
CA GLY A 288 6.77 -11.25 -34.08
C GLY A 288 5.75 -11.06 -32.98
N LYS A 289 6.10 -10.35 -31.90
CA LYS A 289 5.25 -10.10 -30.73
C LYS A 289 4.97 -11.36 -29.90
N ASP A 290 4.11 -11.25 -28.88
CA ASP A 290 3.70 -12.39 -28.03
C ASP A 290 4.89 -13.20 -27.51
N THR A 291 5.92 -12.52 -27.07
CA THR A 291 7.17 -13.15 -26.66
C THR A 291 7.88 -12.34 -25.58
N TYR A 292 8.85 -12.97 -24.92
CA TYR A 292 9.74 -12.37 -23.93
C TYR A 292 11.18 -12.33 -24.45
N GLN A 293 11.84 -11.17 -24.30
CA GLN A 293 13.26 -11.00 -24.53
C GLN A 293 13.96 -10.48 -23.27
N ALA A 294 15.18 -10.93 -23.03
CA ALA A 294 16.01 -10.50 -21.90
C ALA A 294 17.23 -9.73 -22.42
N ALA A 295 17.61 -8.63 -21.68
CA ALA A 295 18.77 -7.82 -21.94
C ALA A 295 20.03 -8.32 -21.22
#